data_c149b4bae080d27867876830787eee72
#
_entry.id   c149b4bae080d27867876830787eee72
#
_cell.length_a   1.000
_cell.length_b   1.000
_cell.length_c   1.000
_cell.angle_alpha   90.00
_cell.angle_beta   90.00
_cell.angle_gamma   90.00
#
_symmetry.space_group_name_H-M   'P 1'
#
loop_
_entity.id
_entity.type
_entity.pdbx_description
1 polymer ?
#
loop_
_entity_poly.entity_id
_entity_poly.type
_entity_poly.pdbx_seq_one_letter_code
_entity_poly.pdbx_strand_id
1 'polypeptide(L)'
;MSLICRKKNTALLLLLGVCLLLPQVATAQSAGEVEFSRGAGYAQTPGQTPRILGKGLEFREGDTLSTSAGSTAIVRLTDGTRMTLRPGTNMVVQQFQYKEGATNNSMVMQLFSGGLRAITGLISKNAPDAAKLQTKTATIGIRGTDFDARICQRECSAESARVPEQARSNAVQASAKMVATQGEIMAVDNSGVRRRLVDGGSIYPGETVETGSSARGVLAFRDDSRLTLGATTRFRVDNFVYDDKNPGDGKFLVSLLRGSARALTGLIARANNRNVAFTTSTATIGIRGTGLDMECADSCSFFTWLGTVEVTPSNPAQGGGVSALQVLSAGQGLFVSSSGIRALTAPILENLPRPDTVPVDSKQLFSATPVGDDSEGLYVFVRDGHIEVTTNSETLHLGKGETGFASEAGRTARPLLTPLFLEFDRIPRPNSTNPMLVSILNENGNRSANQCR
;
A
#
# COMPACT_ATOMS: atom_id res chain seq x y z
N MET A 1 -48.55 -15.31 78.25
CA MET A 1 -48.97 -16.57 77.59
C MET A 1 -49.04 -16.25 76.07
N SER A 2 -48.36 -16.80 75.19
CA SER A 2 -47.54 -17.99 75.01
C SER A 2 -46.57 -17.74 73.85
N LEU A 3 -45.29 -18.07 74.06
CA LEU A 3 -44.30 -18.26 73.01
C LEU A 3 -44.65 -19.46 72.17
N ILE A 4 -44.56 -19.34 70.81
CA ILE A 4 -44.24 -20.48 69.97
C ILE A 4 -43.27 -20.09 68.86
N CYS A 5 -42.18 -20.76 68.91
CA CYS A 5 -40.99 -20.84 68.08
C CYS A 5 -41.27 -21.03 66.58
N ARG A 6 -40.50 -20.33 65.70
CA ARG A 6 -40.32 -20.69 64.27
C ARG A 6 -38.85 -20.70 63.94
N LYS A 7 -38.19 -21.79 64.29
CA LYS A 7 -36.95 -22.22 63.61
C LYS A 7 -37.31 -23.18 62.51
N LYS A 8 -37.00 -22.88 61.27
CA LYS A 8 -36.71 -23.81 60.16
C LYS A 8 -36.85 -22.97 58.84
N ASN A 9 -35.74 -22.66 58.20
CA ASN A 9 -35.55 -22.54 56.76
C ASN A 9 -34.24 -21.80 56.37
N THR A 10 -33.14 -22.09 57.10
CA THR A 10 -31.80 -21.53 56.72
C THR A 10 -30.89 -22.57 56.06
N ALA A 11 -31.36 -23.76 55.77
CA ALA A 11 -30.52 -24.83 55.19
C ALA A 11 -30.71 -25.05 53.65
N LEU A 12 -31.68 -24.35 52.99
CA LEU A 12 -31.98 -24.58 51.55
C LEU A 12 -31.40 -23.51 50.62
N LEU A 13 -30.79 -22.45 51.16
CA LEU A 13 -30.19 -21.35 50.37
C LEU A 13 -28.68 -21.53 50.08
N LEU A 14 -28.02 -22.52 50.72
CA LEU A 14 -26.58 -22.78 50.55
C LEU A 14 -26.26 -23.81 49.45
N LEU A 15 -27.24 -24.51 48.90
CA LEU A 15 -27.03 -25.48 47.81
C LEU A 15 -27.25 -24.93 46.41
N LEU A 16 -27.77 -23.71 46.22
CA LEU A 16 -27.93 -23.05 44.90
C LEU A 16 -26.76 -22.18 44.50
N GLY A 17 -25.77 -21.96 45.36
CA GLY A 17 -24.63 -21.07 45.10
C GLY A 17 -23.40 -21.73 44.46
N VAL A 18 -23.34 -23.05 44.35
CA VAL A 18 -22.12 -23.77 43.88
C VAL A 18 -22.17 -24.16 42.39
N CYS A 19 -23.30 -23.96 41.69
CA CYS A 19 -23.47 -24.43 40.31
C CYS A 19 -23.12 -23.39 39.22
N LEU A 20 -22.51 -22.23 39.55
CA LEU A 20 -22.27 -21.14 38.57
C LEU A 20 -20.79 -20.82 38.30
N LEU A 21 -19.87 -21.68 38.73
CA LEU A 21 -18.44 -21.55 38.40
C LEU A 21 -17.97 -22.72 37.50
N LEU A 22 -18.75 -23.03 36.45
CA LEU A 22 -18.15 -23.75 35.32
C LEU A 22 -17.23 -22.78 34.61
N PRO A 23 -15.91 -23.08 34.43
CA PRO A 23 -15.06 -22.31 33.61
C PRO A 23 -15.71 -22.29 32.21
N GLN A 24 -16.12 -21.11 31.74
CA GLN A 24 -16.44 -20.94 30.34
C GLN A 24 -15.17 -21.26 29.59
N VAL A 25 -15.09 -22.42 28.99
CA VAL A 25 -14.06 -22.73 27.98
C VAL A 25 -14.32 -21.79 26.83
N ALA A 26 -13.59 -20.69 26.82
CA ALA A 26 -13.57 -19.79 25.66
C ALA A 26 -13.09 -20.64 24.49
N THR A 27 -14.00 -21.04 23.61
CA THR A 27 -13.63 -21.69 22.36
C THR A 27 -12.86 -20.66 21.57
N ALA A 28 -11.55 -20.88 21.41
CA ALA A 28 -10.71 -20.00 20.62
C ALA A 28 -11.33 -19.91 19.21
N GLN A 29 -11.64 -18.70 18.79
CA GLN A 29 -12.25 -18.42 17.49
C GLN A 29 -11.33 -18.93 16.37
N SER A 30 -11.89 -19.60 15.35
CA SER A 30 -11.16 -20.01 14.18
C SER A 30 -10.60 -18.75 13.47
N ALA A 31 -9.29 -18.73 13.19
CA ALA A 31 -8.64 -17.69 12.41
C ALA A 31 -8.84 -17.90 10.91
N GLY A 32 -9.00 -19.15 10.48
CA GLY A 32 -9.17 -19.50 9.08
C GLY A 32 -9.17 -21.01 8.84
N GLU A 33 -9.15 -21.37 7.57
CA GLU A 33 -9.15 -22.76 7.10
C GLU A 33 -8.16 -22.99 5.95
N VAL A 34 -7.76 -24.23 5.75
CA VAL A 34 -6.95 -24.67 4.60
C VAL A 34 -7.89 -24.89 3.40
N GLU A 35 -7.73 -24.11 2.33
CA GLU A 35 -8.49 -24.27 1.08
C GLU A 35 -7.89 -25.37 0.17
N PHE A 36 -6.57 -25.49 0.21
CA PHE A 36 -5.82 -26.43 -0.63
C PHE A 36 -4.50 -26.79 0.03
N SER A 37 -4.04 -28.03 -0.16
CA SER A 37 -2.68 -28.46 0.17
C SER A 37 -2.17 -29.46 -0.83
N ARG A 38 -0.86 -29.40 -1.09
CA ARG A 38 -0.10 -30.36 -1.92
C ARG A 38 1.18 -30.70 -1.19
N GLY A 39 1.43 -32.01 -1.04
CA GLY A 39 2.55 -32.53 -0.26
C GLY A 39 2.28 -32.51 1.24
N ALA A 40 3.34 -32.58 2.05
CA ALA A 40 3.25 -32.65 3.49
C ALA A 40 3.29 -31.25 4.14
N GLY A 41 2.42 -31.01 5.09
CA GLY A 41 2.39 -29.80 5.91
C GLY A 41 1.60 -30.05 7.19
N TYR A 42 1.82 -29.21 8.20
CA TYR A 42 1.26 -29.38 9.53
C TYR A 42 0.78 -28.05 10.10
N ALA A 43 -0.32 -28.10 10.83
CA ALA A 43 -0.74 -27.06 11.77
C ALA A 43 -0.52 -27.58 13.19
N GLN A 44 0.16 -26.80 14.02
CA GLN A 44 0.46 -27.19 15.40
C GLN A 44 0.10 -26.08 16.37
N THR A 45 -0.83 -26.38 17.27
CA THR A 45 -1.10 -25.56 18.46
C THR A 45 -0.01 -25.84 19.50
N PRO A 46 0.53 -24.84 20.22
CA PRO A 46 1.50 -25.05 21.28
C PRO A 46 1.03 -26.10 22.30
N GLY A 47 1.89 -27.08 22.60
CA GLY A 47 1.58 -28.18 23.54
C GLY A 47 0.65 -29.24 23.00
N GLN A 48 0.21 -29.21 21.74
CA GLN A 48 -0.64 -30.22 21.11
C GLN A 48 0.09 -30.98 20.01
N THR A 49 -0.43 -32.14 19.63
CA THR A 49 0.10 -32.90 18.49
C THR A 49 -0.13 -32.18 17.16
N PRO A 50 0.84 -32.22 16.23
CA PRO A 50 0.66 -31.65 14.91
C PRO A 50 -0.54 -32.28 14.17
N ARG A 51 -1.29 -31.46 13.45
CA ARG A 51 -2.40 -31.84 12.58
C ARG A 51 -1.99 -31.64 11.13
N ILE A 52 -2.31 -32.58 10.25
CA ILE A 52 -1.97 -32.50 8.84
C ILE A 52 -2.72 -31.33 8.19
N LEU A 53 -2.03 -30.50 7.41
CA LEU A 53 -2.62 -29.43 6.58
C LEU A 53 -3.43 -30.06 5.43
N GLY A 54 -4.65 -30.49 5.73
CA GLY A 54 -5.62 -30.99 4.76
C GLY A 54 -6.69 -29.94 4.47
N LYS A 55 -7.32 -30.02 3.28
CA LYS A 55 -8.45 -29.14 2.94
C LYS A 55 -9.54 -29.20 4.02
N GLY A 56 -10.02 -28.04 4.44
CA GLY A 56 -11.04 -27.88 5.48
C GLY A 56 -10.49 -27.93 6.89
N LEU A 57 -9.15 -28.11 7.09
CA LEU A 57 -8.58 -28.00 8.43
C LEU A 57 -8.66 -26.55 8.92
N GLU A 58 -9.34 -26.34 10.02
CA GLU A 58 -9.37 -25.06 10.71
C GLU A 58 -8.11 -24.85 11.55
N PHE A 59 -7.63 -23.61 11.57
CA PHE A 59 -6.55 -23.17 12.44
C PHE A 59 -6.94 -21.89 13.19
N ARG A 60 -6.22 -21.59 14.25
CA ARG A 60 -6.54 -20.51 15.18
C ARG A 60 -5.32 -19.69 15.53
N GLU A 61 -5.52 -18.60 16.24
CA GLU A 61 -4.44 -17.84 16.88
C GLU A 61 -3.56 -18.76 17.72
N GLY A 62 -2.24 -18.57 17.62
CA GLY A 62 -1.22 -19.40 18.25
C GLY A 62 -0.78 -20.61 17.42
N ASP A 63 -1.50 -21.01 16.37
CA ASP A 63 -1.11 -22.14 15.53
C ASP A 63 0.12 -21.81 14.67
N THR A 64 1.05 -22.74 14.60
CA THR A 64 2.15 -22.76 13.64
C THR A 64 1.72 -23.53 12.40
N LEU A 65 1.79 -22.91 11.23
CA LEU A 65 1.54 -23.53 9.94
C LEU A 65 2.89 -23.78 9.25
N SER A 66 3.15 -25.05 8.90
CA SER A 66 4.42 -25.45 8.27
C SER A 66 4.19 -26.27 7.02
N THR A 67 5.01 -26.04 5.96
CA THR A 67 5.05 -26.82 4.74
C THR A 67 6.44 -27.45 4.58
N SER A 68 6.51 -28.71 4.17
CA SER A 68 7.77 -29.40 3.87
C SER A 68 8.37 -28.91 2.53
N ALA A 69 9.59 -29.31 2.23
CA ALA A 69 10.21 -29.09 0.93
C ALA A 69 9.33 -29.67 -0.20
N GLY A 70 9.11 -28.90 -1.28
CA GLY A 70 8.25 -29.26 -2.39
C GLY A 70 6.74 -29.24 -2.11
N SER A 71 6.32 -28.83 -0.91
CA SER A 71 4.93 -28.77 -0.49
C SER A 71 4.38 -27.35 -0.55
N THR A 72 3.08 -27.21 -0.80
CA THR A 72 2.41 -25.90 -0.89
C THR A 72 1.04 -25.99 -0.22
N ALA A 73 0.61 -24.97 0.47
CA ALA A 73 -0.74 -24.87 1.01
C ALA A 73 -1.35 -23.51 0.72
N ILE A 74 -2.67 -23.47 0.48
CA ILE A 74 -3.45 -22.22 0.40
C ILE A 74 -4.35 -22.19 1.62
N VAL A 75 -4.27 -21.12 2.38
CA VAL A 75 -5.08 -20.87 3.55
C VAL A 75 -5.94 -19.63 3.35
N ARG A 76 -7.15 -19.66 3.89
CA ARG A 76 -8.07 -18.53 3.90
C ARG A 76 -8.40 -18.15 5.33
N LEU A 77 -8.17 -16.90 5.67
CA LEU A 77 -8.57 -16.30 6.94
C LEU A 77 -10.04 -15.84 6.89
N THR A 78 -10.64 -15.69 8.06
CA THR A 78 -12.05 -15.28 8.17
C THR A 78 -12.33 -13.85 7.74
N ASP A 79 -11.29 -12.97 7.67
CA ASP A 79 -11.40 -11.62 7.09
C ASP A 79 -11.34 -11.60 5.55
N GLY A 80 -11.23 -12.77 4.92
CA GLY A 80 -11.09 -12.94 3.48
C GLY A 80 -9.65 -12.87 2.97
N THR A 81 -8.65 -12.68 3.82
CA THR A 81 -7.22 -12.82 3.44
C THR A 81 -6.95 -14.24 2.96
N ARG A 82 -6.25 -14.36 1.83
CA ARG A 82 -5.77 -15.64 1.30
C ARG A 82 -4.27 -15.65 1.17
N MET A 83 -3.64 -16.72 1.62
CA MET A 83 -2.19 -16.87 1.54
C MET A 83 -1.84 -18.22 0.92
N THR A 84 -0.91 -18.20 -0.03
CA THR A 84 -0.24 -19.41 -0.51
C THR A 84 1.09 -19.53 0.20
N LEU A 85 1.23 -20.55 1.04
CA LEU A 85 2.48 -20.90 1.72
C LEU A 85 3.39 -21.65 0.75
N ARG A 86 4.62 -21.19 0.59
CA ARG A 86 5.65 -21.77 -0.28
C ARG A 86 6.26 -23.03 0.36
N PRO A 87 7.02 -23.85 -0.39
CA PRO A 87 7.82 -24.94 0.19
C PRO A 87 8.76 -24.43 1.30
N GLY A 88 8.89 -25.23 2.36
CA GLY A 88 9.77 -24.91 3.49
C GLY A 88 9.32 -23.75 4.37
N THR A 89 8.04 -23.37 4.28
CA THR A 89 7.50 -22.26 5.08
C THR A 89 7.21 -22.71 6.50
N ASN A 90 7.60 -21.85 7.47
CA ASN A 90 7.21 -21.92 8.86
C ASN A 90 6.66 -20.57 9.30
N MET A 91 5.38 -20.51 9.65
CA MET A 91 4.65 -19.28 9.98
C MET A 91 3.74 -19.50 11.17
N VAL A 92 3.72 -18.55 12.10
CA VAL A 92 2.79 -18.55 13.25
C VAL A 92 1.70 -17.50 13.03
N VAL A 93 0.46 -17.87 13.30
CA VAL A 93 -0.67 -16.95 13.48
C VAL A 93 -0.54 -16.33 14.86
N GLN A 94 0.25 -15.25 14.98
CA GLN A 94 0.62 -14.68 16.27
C GLN A 94 -0.54 -13.96 16.95
N GLN A 95 -1.35 -13.24 16.15
CA GLN A 95 -2.55 -12.55 16.59
C GLN A 95 -3.56 -12.52 15.45
N PHE A 96 -4.79 -12.89 15.72
CA PHE A 96 -5.85 -12.76 14.74
C PHE A 96 -7.18 -12.49 15.43
N GLN A 97 -7.70 -11.30 15.23
CA GLN A 97 -9.01 -10.89 15.72
C GLN A 97 -9.78 -10.25 14.59
N TYR A 98 -10.89 -10.87 14.20
CA TYR A 98 -11.76 -10.33 13.17
C TYR A 98 -13.23 -10.47 13.58
N LYS A 99 -13.92 -9.35 13.52
CA LYS A 99 -15.38 -9.26 13.62
C LYS A 99 -15.84 -8.19 12.64
N GLU A 100 -16.80 -8.53 11.80
CA GLU A 100 -17.36 -7.60 10.83
C GLU A 100 -17.90 -6.34 11.52
N GLY A 101 -17.52 -5.16 10.99
CA GLY A 101 -17.90 -3.86 11.54
C GLY A 101 -17.14 -3.41 12.81
N ALA A 102 -16.27 -4.25 13.39
CA ALA A 102 -15.48 -3.84 14.54
C ALA A 102 -14.25 -2.99 14.14
N THR A 103 -13.87 -2.05 14.99
CA THR A 103 -12.72 -1.14 14.78
C THR A 103 -11.41 -1.67 15.34
N ASN A 104 -11.46 -2.71 16.18
CA ASN A 104 -10.30 -3.32 16.84
C ASN A 104 -9.81 -4.62 16.15
N ASN A 105 -10.19 -4.83 14.91
CA ASN A 105 -9.71 -5.97 14.12
C ASN A 105 -8.19 -5.90 13.93
N SER A 106 -7.50 -7.04 14.05
CA SER A 106 -6.03 -7.12 13.93
C SER A 106 -5.58 -8.46 13.36
N MET A 107 -4.46 -8.42 12.63
CA MET A 107 -3.79 -9.58 12.06
C MET A 107 -2.28 -9.41 12.19
N VAL A 108 -1.63 -10.30 12.94
CA VAL A 108 -0.17 -10.38 13.02
C VAL A 108 0.26 -11.80 12.73
N MET A 109 0.97 -11.99 11.63
CA MET A 109 1.62 -13.23 11.24
C MET A 109 3.11 -13.14 11.47
N GLN A 110 3.75 -14.23 11.92
CA GLN A 110 5.20 -14.27 12.08
C GLN A 110 5.80 -15.35 11.18
N LEU A 111 6.62 -14.93 10.23
CA LEU A 111 7.30 -15.82 9.28
C LEU A 111 8.73 -16.08 9.77
N PHE A 112 9.07 -17.36 9.99
CA PHE A 112 10.40 -17.78 10.45
C PHE A 112 11.29 -18.27 9.32
N SER A 113 10.71 -18.94 8.32
CA SER A 113 11.43 -19.45 7.14
C SER A 113 10.50 -19.60 5.95
N GLY A 114 11.09 -19.79 4.75
CA GLY A 114 10.35 -19.98 3.53
C GLY A 114 9.73 -18.67 3.03
N GLY A 115 8.48 -18.74 2.58
CA GLY A 115 7.81 -17.55 2.05
C GLY A 115 6.34 -17.79 1.75
N LEU A 116 5.67 -16.72 1.39
CA LEU A 116 4.25 -16.75 1.04
C LEU A 116 3.93 -15.73 -0.05
N ARG A 117 2.79 -15.95 -0.71
CA ARG A 117 2.08 -14.93 -1.46
C ARG A 117 0.74 -14.68 -0.78
N ALA A 118 0.38 -13.44 -0.57
CA ALA A 118 -0.86 -13.05 0.08
C ALA A 118 -1.67 -12.06 -0.76
N ILE A 119 -2.99 -12.27 -0.79
CA ILE A 119 -3.98 -11.27 -1.16
C ILE A 119 -4.76 -10.95 0.10
N THR A 120 -4.67 -9.72 0.57
CA THR A 120 -5.19 -9.33 1.87
C THR A 120 -6.68 -8.99 1.85
N GLY A 121 -7.34 -9.27 2.96
CA GLY A 121 -8.78 -9.14 3.17
C GLY A 121 -9.19 -7.79 3.78
N LEU A 122 -10.24 -7.83 4.58
CA LEU A 122 -10.92 -6.65 5.11
C LEU A 122 -10.15 -5.94 6.21
N ILE A 123 -9.34 -6.65 7.02
CA ILE A 123 -8.56 -6.02 8.10
C ILE A 123 -7.61 -4.98 7.51
N SER A 124 -6.78 -5.35 6.54
CA SER A 124 -5.79 -4.46 5.93
C SER A 124 -6.40 -3.32 5.10
N LYS A 125 -7.63 -3.52 4.58
CA LYS A 125 -8.34 -2.49 3.81
C LYS A 125 -8.97 -1.43 4.70
N ASN A 126 -9.52 -1.85 5.84
CA ASN A 126 -10.27 -0.97 6.75
C ASN A 126 -9.38 -0.34 7.83
N ALA A 127 -8.33 -1.06 8.26
CA ALA A 127 -7.39 -0.62 9.29
C ALA A 127 -5.94 -0.92 8.83
N PRO A 128 -5.31 -0.02 8.06
CA PRO A 128 -4.00 -0.27 7.43
C PRO A 128 -2.89 -0.66 8.40
N ASP A 129 -2.92 -0.18 9.64
CA ASP A 129 -1.87 -0.46 10.63
C ASP A 129 -2.13 -1.75 11.44
N ALA A 130 -3.30 -2.37 11.24
CA ALA A 130 -3.74 -3.56 11.97
C ALA A 130 -3.29 -4.88 11.35
N ALA A 131 -2.80 -4.87 10.10
CA ALA A 131 -2.32 -6.06 9.39
C ALA A 131 -0.80 -6.03 9.24
N LYS A 132 -0.12 -7.02 9.83
CA LYS A 132 1.35 -7.10 9.84
C LYS A 132 1.85 -8.51 9.56
N LEU A 133 2.96 -8.61 8.80
CA LEU A 133 3.75 -9.82 8.72
C LEU A 133 5.13 -9.51 9.33
N GLN A 134 5.46 -10.20 10.40
CA GLN A 134 6.73 -10.04 11.11
C GLN A 134 7.72 -11.12 10.70
N THR A 135 8.98 -10.77 10.63
CA THR A 135 10.11 -11.68 10.49
C THR A 135 11.15 -11.37 11.57
N LYS A 136 12.25 -12.11 11.61
CA LYS A 136 13.36 -11.80 12.49
C LYS A 136 14.00 -10.43 12.18
N THR A 137 13.98 -10.02 10.91
CA THR A 137 14.71 -8.86 10.40
C THR A 137 13.85 -7.61 10.23
N ALA A 138 12.58 -7.78 9.91
CA ALA A 138 11.67 -6.66 9.58
C ALA A 138 10.22 -6.95 9.90
N THR A 139 9.45 -5.89 10.04
CA THR A 139 7.98 -5.92 10.05
C THR A 139 7.46 -5.36 8.72
N ILE A 140 6.58 -6.10 8.07
CA ILE A 140 5.84 -5.67 6.89
C ILE A 140 4.48 -5.16 7.36
N GLY A 141 4.25 -3.84 7.24
CA GLY A 141 2.93 -3.22 7.36
C GLY A 141 2.17 -3.37 6.05
N ILE A 142 0.95 -3.91 6.11
CA ILE A 142 0.21 -4.33 4.92
C ILE A 142 -1.02 -3.44 4.76
N ARG A 143 -1.14 -2.78 3.60
CA ARG A 143 -2.20 -1.79 3.36
C ARG A 143 -2.99 -2.13 2.09
N GLY A 144 -3.85 -3.17 2.18
CA GLY A 144 -4.70 -3.61 1.07
C GLY A 144 -3.92 -4.12 -0.14
N THR A 145 -3.18 -5.23 -0.02
CA THR A 145 -2.10 -5.58 -0.94
C THR A 145 -2.19 -7.01 -1.48
N ASP A 146 -1.72 -7.22 -2.72
CA ASP A 146 -1.26 -8.52 -3.27
C ASP A 146 0.27 -8.48 -3.30
N PHE A 147 0.94 -9.38 -2.56
CA PHE A 147 2.38 -9.37 -2.43
C PHE A 147 2.98 -10.76 -2.20
N ASP A 148 4.25 -10.89 -2.52
CA ASP A 148 5.09 -12.03 -2.15
C ASP A 148 6.08 -11.59 -1.05
N ALA A 149 6.32 -12.48 -0.08
CA ALA A 149 7.37 -12.34 0.93
C ALA A 149 8.19 -13.63 0.98
N ARG A 150 9.53 -13.51 0.93
CA ARG A 150 10.46 -14.64 0.98
C ARG A 150 11.62 -14.33 1.90
N ILE A 151 11.85 -15.18 2.89
CA ILE A 151 13.10 -15.18 3.65
C ILE A 151 14.10 -16.02 2.87
N CYS A 152 15.19 -15.39 2.47
CA CYS A 152 16.29 -16.02 1.74
C CYS A 152 17.49 -16.27 2.63
N GLN A 153 18.03 -17.46 2.48
CA GLN A 153 19.35 -17.85 2.92
C GLN A 153 20.17 -18.21 1.65
N ARG A 154 21.00 -19.24 1.70
CA ARG A 154 21.85 -19.61 0.56
C ARG A 154 21.10 -20.26 -0.60
N GLU A 155 19.91 -20.83 -0.34
CA GLU A 155 19.10 -21.55 -1.35
C GLU A 155 18.57 -20.66 -2.46
N CYS A 156 18.31 -19.39 -2.20
CA CYS A 156 17.69 -18.49 -3.16
C CYS A 156 18.55 -18.24 -4.41
N SER A 157 19.86 -18.15 -4.27
CA SER A 157 20.78 -18.03 -5.41
C SER A 157 20.70 -19.27 -6.33
N ALA A 158 20.69 -20.47 -5.74
CA ALA A 158 20.53 -21.71 -6.49
C ALA A 158 19.15 -21.84 -7.15
N GLU A 159 18.11 -21.31 -6.54
CA GLU A 159 16.76 -21.23 -7.10
C GLU A 159 16.73 -20.28 -8.30
N SER A 160 17.31 -19.07 -8.18
CA SER A 160 17.42 -18.12 -9.30
C SER A 160 18.10 -18.71 -10.52
N ALA A 161 19.17 -19.48 -10.34
CA ALA A 161 19.91 -20.12 -11.42
C ALA A 161 19.09 -21.17 -12.22
N ARG A 162 17.97 -21.65 -11.68
CA ARG A 162 17.09 -22.62 -12.33
C ARG A 162 15.90 -21.99 -13.07
N VAL A 163 15.71 -20.68 -12.92
CA VAL A 163 14.63 -19.94 -13.59
C VAL A 163 15.14 -19.51 -14.97
N PRO A 164 14.51 -19.96 -16.08
CA PRO A 164 15.01 -19.69 -17.45
C PRO A 164 14.71 -18.25 -17.92
N GLU A 165 13.82 -17.54 -17.23
CA GLU A 165 13.43 -16.18 -17.56
C GLU A 165 14.55 -15.20 -17.20
N GLN A 166 14.54 -14.02 -17.86
CA GLN A 166 15.43 -12.93 -17.48
C GLN A 166 14.82 -12.12 -16.31
N ALA A 167 15.68 -11.70 -15.39
CA ALA A 167 15.27 -10.84 -14.30
C ALA A 167 14.73 -9.49 -14.82
N ARG A 168 13.59 -9.07 -14.30
CA ARG A 168 12.95 -7.81 -14.65
C ARG A 168 13.60 -6.65 -13.90
N SER A 169 13.69 -5.49 -14.55
CA SER A 169 14.06 -4.26 -13.86
C SER A 169 13.07 -3.95 -12.73
N ASN A 170 13.60 -3.62 -11.58
CA ASN A 170 12.83 -3.15 -10.41
C ASN A 170 12.69 -1.62 -10.43
N ALA A 171 12.31 -1.07 -11.58
CA ALA A 171 12.11 0.36 -11.73
C ALA A 171 10.84 0.82 -11.02
N VAL A 172 10.96 1.92 -10.27
CA VAL A 172 9.81 2.58 -9.64
C VAL A 172 8.93 3.19 -10.73
N GLN A 173 7.72 2.67 -10.89
CA GLN A 173 6.75 3.11 -11.91
C GLN A 173 5.91 4.30 -11.45
N ALA A 174 5.85 4.55 -10.16
CA ALA A 174 5.11 5.68 -9.60
C ALA A 174 5.65 7.01 -10.13
N SER A 175 4.74 7.94 -10.46
CA SER A 175 5.08 9.34 -10.76
C SER A 175 5.55 10.08 -9.53
N ALA A 176 4.85 9.86 -8.42
CA ALA A 176 5.08 10.50 -7.13
C ALA A 176 4.77 9.56 -5.98
N LYS A 177 5.22 9.94 -4.77
CA LYS A 177 4.82 9.32 -3.51
C LYS A 177 4.35 10.40 -2.53
N MET A 178 3.37 10.02 -1.67
CA MET A 178 2.99 10.85 -0.54
C MET A 178 4.14 10.87 0.47
N VAL A 179 4.47 12.04 0.99
CA VAL A 179 5.55 12.19 2.00
C VAL A 179 5.05 12.76 3.32
N ALA A 180 3.84 13.32 3.32
CA ALA A 180 3.12 13.71 4.51
C ALA A 180 1.62 13.67 4.22
N THR A 181 0.85 13.04 5.10
CA THR A 181 -0.61 12.94 4.99
C THR A 181 -1.28 13.39 6.28
N GLN A 182 -2.34 14.17 6.16
CA GLN A 182 -3.24 14.51 7.25
C GLN A 182 -4.68 14.31 6.78
N GLY A 183 -5.48 13.58 7.54
CA GLY A 183 -6.86 13.25 7.18
C GLY A 183 -6.95 12.17 6.11
N GLU A 184 -8.12 12.07 5.45
CA GLU A 184 -8.39 11.05 4.44
C GLU A 184 -7.97 11.54 3.06
N ILE A 185 -7.10 10.78 2.41
CA ILE A 185 -6.66 11.03 1.03
C ILE A 185 -6.81 9.74 0.24
N MET A 186 -7.37 9.83 -0.96
CA MET A 186 -7.62 8.69 -1.84
C MET A 186 -6.92 8.89 -3.18
N ALA A 187 -6.37 7.83 -3.75
CA ALA A 187 -6.07 7.75 -5.17
C ALA A 187 -7.25 7.06 -5.88
N VAL A 188 -7.64 7.60 -7.02
CA VAL A 188 -8.71 7.06 -7.86
C VAL A 188 -8.14 6.83 -9.24
N ASP A 189 -8.16 5.60 -9.73
CA ASP A 189 -7.68 5.25 -11.05
C ASP A 189 -8.70 5.58 -12.16
N ASN A 190 -8.32 5.36 -13.42
CA ASN A 190 -9.19 5.63 -14.57
C ASN A 190 -10.45 4.72 -14.63
N SER A 191 -10.47 3.62 -13.89
CA SER A 191 -11.63 2.72 -13.76
C SER A 191 -12.54 3.09 -12.57
N GLY A 192 -12.16 4.09 -11.78
CA GLY A 192 -12.89 4.55 -10.60
C GLY A 192 -12.57 3.73 -9.33
N VAL A 193 -11.61 2.83 -9.37
CA VAL A 193 -11.18 2.09 -8.19
C VAL A 193 -10.45 3.05 -7.24
N ARG A 194 -10.88 3.05 -5.98
CA ARG A 194 -10.39 3.93 -4.94
C ARG A 194 -9.43 3.19 -4.01
N ARG A 195 -8.32 3.82 -3.71
CA ARG A 195 -7.31 3.28 -2.79
C ARG A 195 -6.86 4.39 -1.84
N ARG A 196 -6.83 4.09 -0.53
CA ARG A 196 -6.36 5.07 0.46
C ARG A 196 -4.87 5.34 0.28
N LEU A 197 -4.51 6.63 0.28
CA LEU A 197 -3.13 7.08 0.29
C LEU A 197 -2.68 7.37 1.72
N VAL A 198 -1.47 6.96 2.02
CA VAL A 198 -0.75 7.16 3.28
C VAL A 198 0.67 7.60 2.97
N ASP A 199 1.45 7.94 3.97
CA ASP A 199 2.87 8.27 3.80
C ASP A 199 3.59 7.13 3.07
N GLY A 200 4.42 7.45 2.09
CA GLY A 200 5.06 6.51 1.17
C GLY A 200 4.17 5.98 0.04
N GLY A 201 2.86 6.21 0.08
CA GLY A 201 1.90 5.73 -0.92
C GLY A 201 2.19 6.28 -2.31
N SER A 202 2.25 5.38 -3.30
CA SER A 202 2.57 5.68 -4.69
C SER A 202 1.38 6.25 -5.45
N ILE A 203 1.64 7.19 -6.36
CA ILE A 203 0.69 7.77 -7.31
C ILE A 203 1.21 7.48 -8.72
N TYR A 204 0.32 6.97 -9.58
CA TYR A 204 0.65 6.56 -10.95
C TYR A 204 0.07 7.53 -11.98
N PRO A 205 0.62 7.54 -13.23
CA PRO A 205 0.02 8.30 -14.32
C PRO A 205 -1.45 7.91 -14.54
N GLY A 206 -2.32 8.89 -14.74
CA GLY A 206 -3.76 8.73 -14.90
C GLY A 206 -4.56 8.73 -13.59
N GLU A 207 -3.92 8.56 -12.43
CA GLU A 207 -4.63 8.60 -11.15
C GLU A 207 -5.00 10.04 -10.73
N THR A 208 -6.16 10.16 -10.08
CA THR A 208 -6.62 11.38 -9.41
C THR A 208 -6.45 11.23 -7.90
N VAL A 209 -5.76 12.18 -7.27
CA VAL A 209 -5.67 12.30 -5.82
C VAL A 209 -6.84 13.14 -5.32
N GLU A 210 -7.62 12.61 -4.39
CA GLU A 210 -8.75 13.28 -3.76
C GLU A 210 -8.51 13.45 -2.27
N THR A 211 -8.59 14.69 -1.76
CA THR A 211 -8.46 15.00 -0.34
C THR A 211 -9.84 15.28 0.28
N GLY A 212 -10.05 14.78 1.50
CA GLY A 212 -11.24 15.05 2.30
C GLY A 212 -11.36 16.53 2.72
N SER A 213 -12.47 16.90 3.34
CA SER A 213 -12.80 18.30 3.71
C SER A 213 -11.86 18.94 4.74
N SER A 214 -11.11 18.15 5.51
CA SER A 214 -10.11 18.60 6.47
C SER A 214 -8.73 17.99 6.18
N ALA A 215 -8.57 17.33 5.03
CA ALA A 215 -7.34 16.63 4.68
C ALA A 215 -6.37 17.54 3.93
N ARG A 216 -5.09 17.24 4.06
CA ARG A 216 -4.00 17.82 3.27
C ARG A 216 -2.87 16.82 3.12
N GLY A 217 -2.10 16.96 2.04
CA GLY A 217 -0.98 16.05 1.83
C GLY A 217 0.12 16.68 0.98
N VAL A 218 1.32 16.15 1.12
CA VAL A 218 2.50 16.57 0.34
C VAL A 218 2.92 15.42 -0.56
N LEU A 219 3.06 15.70 -1.84
CA LEU A 219 3.55 14.82 -2.88
C LEU A 219 5.00 15.13 -3.21
N ALA A 220 5.84 14.12 -3.32
CA ALA A 220 7.16 14.22 -3.92
C ALA A 220 7.17 13.43 -5.23
N PHE A 221 7.55 14.07 -6.33
CA PHE A 221 7.70 13.46 -7.65
C PHE A 221 9.14 13.00 -7.87
N ARG A 222 9.34 12.06 -8.79
CA ARG A 222 10.67 11.52 -9.11
C ARG A 222 11.65 12.55 -9.65
N ASP A 223 11.17 13.64 -10.25
CA ASP A 223 11.98 14.76 -10.75
C ASP A 223 12.26 15.84 -9.70
N ASP A 224 12.07 15.55 -8.40
CA ASP A 224 12.15 16.47 -7.28
C ASP A 224 11.09 17.59 -7.27
N SER A 225 10.09 17.56 -8.13
CA SER A 225 8.92 18.41 -8.00
C SER A 225 8.15 18.05 -6.74
N ARG A 226 7.60 19.04 -6.05
CA ARG A 226 6.83 18.84 -4.81
C ARG A 226 5.52 19.63 -4.86
N LEU A 227 4.45 19.02 -4.38
CA LEU A 227 3.14 19.65 -4.30
C LEU A 227 2.53 19.42 -2.92
N THR A 228 2.00 20.50 -2.33
CA THR A 228 1.07 20.41 -1.20
C THR A 228 -0.35 20.54 -1.73
N LEU A 229 -1.22 19.57 -1.39
CA LEU A 229 -2.65 19.60 -1.71
C LEU A 229 -3.42 20.02 -0.46
N GLY A 230 -4.34 20.96 -0.62
CA GLY A 230 -5.25 21.39 0.43
C GLY A 230 -6.50 20.53 0.55
N ALA A 231 -7.45 20.98 1.37
CA ALA A 231 -8.71 20.27 1.59
C ALA A 231 -9.60 20.27 0.33
N THR A 232 -10.45 19.26 0.21
CA THR A 232 -11.46 19.12 -0.87
C THR A 232 -10.86 19.25 -2.28
N THR A 233 -9.62 18.82 -2.43
CA THR A 233 -8.85 18.91 -3.67
C THR A 233 -9.01 17.65 -4.52
N ARG A 234 -9.15 17.84 -5.84
CA ARG A 234 -9.06 16.81 -6.86
C ARG A 234 -7.93 17.16 -7.82
N PHE A 235 -6.84 16.43 -7.73
CA PHE A 235 -5.61 16.65 -8.51
C PHE A 235 -5.27 15.38 -9.29
N ARG A 236 -5.07 15.50 -10.62
CA ARG A 236 -4.79 14.36 -11.50
C ARG A 236 -3.38 14.46 -12.08
N VAL A 237 -2.68 13.33 -12.10
CA VAL A 237 -1.42 13.17 -12.83
C VAL A 237 -1.76 12.70 -14.25
N ASP A 238 -1.84 13.60 -15.22
CA ASP A 238 -2.24 13.25 -16.59
C ASP A 238 -1.15 12.46 -17.31
N ASN A 239 0.09 12.93 -17.22
CA ASN A 239 1.25 12.26 -17.79
C ASN A 239 2.52 12.64 -17.02
N PHE A 240 3.31 11.63 -16.68
CA PHE A 240 4.60 11.83 -16.04
C PHE A 240 5.62 10.84 -16.62
N VAL A 241 6.64 11.40 -17.28
CA VAL A 241 7.78 10.64 -17.80
C VAL A 241 9.04 11.28 -17.26
N TYR A 242 9.91 10.50 -16.66
CA TYR A 242 11.15 11.01 -16.10
C TYR A 242 12.27 9.97 -16.20
N ASP A 243 13.40 10.41 -16.74
CA ASP A 243 14.67 9.71 -16.74
C ASP A 243 15.71 10.66 -16.09
N ASP A 244 16.38 10.20 -15.04
CA ASP A 244 17.38 10.95 -14.30
C ASP A 244 18.63 11.32 -15.15
N LYS A 245 18.91 10.52 -16.19
CA LYS A 245 20.00 10.78 -17.12
C LYS A 245 19.66 11.85 -18.17
N ASN A 246 18.37 11.96 -18.53
CA ASN A 246 17.88 12.87 -19.58
C ASN A 246 16.62 13.62 -19.09
N PRO A 247 16.71 14.48 -18.05
CA PRO A 247 15.54 15.19 -17.52
C PRO A 247 14.81 16.05 -18.54
N GLY A 248 15.52 16.55 -19.56
CA GLY A 248 14.96 17.40 -20.62
C GLY A 248 13.98 16.69 -21.56
N ASP A 249 14.04 15.37 -21.66
CA ASP A 249 13.10 14.55 -22.43
C ASP A 249 11.85 14.16 -21.61
N GLY A 250 11.86 14.48 -20.33
CA GLY A 250 10.76 14.23 -19.40
C GLY A 250 9.49 14.99 -19.75
N LYS A 251 8.36 14.54 -19.18
CA LYS A 251 7.05 15.23 -19.25
C LYS A 251 6.42 15.28 -17.88
N PHE A 252 5.84 16.42 -17.52
CA PHE A 252 5.10 16.64 -16.30
C PHE A 252 3.81 17.40 -16.60
N LEU A 253 2.74 16.65 -16.87
CA LEU A 253 1.42 17.19 -17.19
C LEU A 253 0.45 16.77 -16.10
N VAL A 254 -0.17 17.75 -15.45
CA VAL A 254 -1.08 17.53 -14.31
C VAL A 254 -2.29 18.47 -14.41
N SER A 255 -3.39 18.06 -13.78
CA SER A 255 -4.64 18.84 -13.73
C SER A 255 -5.11 19.06 -12.30
N LEU A 256 -5.33 20.33 -11.93
CA LEU A 256 -6.09 20.69 -10.74
C LEU A 256 -7.55 20.87 -11.16
N LEU A 257 -8.36 19.85 -10.88
CA LEU A 257 -9.78 19.80 -11.26
C LEU A 257 -10.64 20.65 -10.31
N ARG A 258 -10.26 20.68 -9.02
CA ARG A 258 -10.89 21.46 -7.96
C ARG A 258 -9.98 21.53 -6.74
N GLY A 259 -10.19 22.54 -5.86
CA GLY A 259 -9.49 22.69 -4.59
C GLY A 259 -8.22 23.50 -4.72
N SER A 260 -7.21 23.21 -3.92
CA SER A 260 -6.01 24.03 -3.85
C SER A 260 -4.73 23.19 -3.89
N ALA A 261 -3.71 23.73 -4.59
CA ALA A 261 -2.40 23.12 -4.70
C ALA A 261 -1.31 24.20 -4.64
N ARG A 262 -0.25 23.93 -3.88
CA ARG A 262 0.98 24.72 -3.84
C ARG A 262 2.10 23.89 -4.41
N ALA A 263 2.70 24.33 -5.51
CA ALA A 263 3.66 23.57 -6.30
C ALA A 263 5.05 24.22 -6.29
N LEU A 264 6.07 23.37 -6.22
CA LEU A 264 7.46 23.70 -6.49
C LEU A 264 7.97 22.73 -7.57
N THR A 265 8.35 23.23 -8.73
CA THR A 265 8.76 22.38 -9.85
C THR A 265 10.23 21.98 -9.79
N GLY A 266 10.52 20.76 -10.27
CA GLY A 266 11.80 20.08 -10.15
C GLY A 266 12.65 20.09 -11.41
N LEU A 267 13.33 18.97 -11.69
CA LEU A 267 14.37 18.83 -12.68
C LEU A 267 13.86 18.90 -14.13
N ILE A 268 12.67 18.36 -14.41
CA ILE A 268 12.08 18.46 -15.78
C ILE A 268 11.91 19.92 -16.16
N ALA A 269 11.30 20.72 -15.27
CA ALA A 269 11.07 22.15 -15.53
C ALA A 269 12.36 22.96 -15.70
N ARG A 270 13.41 22.58 -14.97
CA ARG A 270 14.73 23.23 -15.07
C ARG A 270 15.45 22.90 -16.39
N ALA A 271 15.32 21.64 -16.86
CA ALA A 271 15.94 21.17 -18.07
C ALA A 271 15.17 21.58 -19.33
N ASN A 272 13.83 21.46 -19.33
CA ASN A 272 12.95 21.82 -20.44
C ASN A 272 11.55 22.20 -19.93
N ASN A 273 11.35 23.48 -19.71
CA ASN A 273 10.12 24.04 -19.18
C ASN A 273 8.88 23.84 -20.10
N ARG A 274 9.07 23.61 -21.39
CA ARG A 274 7.96 23.33 -22.33
C ARG A 274 7.26 22.02 -22.10
N ASN A 275 7.92 21.12 -21.40
CA ASN A 275 7.40 19.78 -21.06
C ASN A 275 6.63 19.75 -19.73
N VAL A 276 6.43 20.92 -19.08
CA VAL A 276 5.71 21.03 -17.80
C VAL A 276 4.50 21.93 -17.98
N ALA A 277 3.31 21.41 -17.70
CA ALA A 277 2.08 22.18 -17.73
C ALA A 277 1.12 21.73 -16.60
N PHE A 278 0.47 22.74 -16.01
CA PHE A 278 -0.64 22.57 -15.08
C PHE A 278 -1.92 23.00 -15.77
N THR A 279 -2.91 22.13 -15.84
CA THR A 279 -4.21 22.43 -16.44
C THR A 279 -5.26 22.61 -15.34
N THR A 280 -6.14 23.58 -15.52
CA THR A 280 -7.29 23.83 -14.64
C THR A 280 -8.56 23.97 -15.48
N SER A 281 -9.72 24.14 -14.83
CA SER A 281 -11.00 24.39 -15.52
C SER A 281 -10.99 25.69 -16.33
N THR A 282 -10.14 26.68 -15.96
CA THR A 282 -10.17 28.04 -16.53
C THR A 282 -8.91 28.43 -17.30
N ALA A 283 -7.79 27.71 -17.11
CA ALA A 283 -6.52 28.08 -17.74
C ALA A 283 -5.56 26.90 -17.85
N THR A 284 -4.59 27.01 -18.77
CA THR A 284 -3.37 26.21 -18.80
C THR A 284 -2.19 27.08 -18.36
N ILE A 285 -1.37 26.55 -17.47
CA ILE A 285 -0.23 27.22 -16.88
C ILE A 285 1.06 26.55 -17.36
N GLY A 286 1.83 27.26 -18.17
CA GLY A 286 3.20 26.89 -18.52
C GLY A 286 4.17 27.33 -17.44
N ILE A 287 5.16 26.51 -17.13
CA ILE A 287 6.05 26.67 -15.99
C ILE A 287 7.47 27.04 -16.47
N ARG A 288 8.12 27.99 -15.78
CA ARG A 288 9.52 28.36 -16.01
C ARG A 288 10.34 28.28 -14.73
N GLY A 289 10.41 27.06 -14.11
CA GLY A 289 11.20 26.87 -12.88
C GLY A 289 10.62 27.64 -11.70
N THR A 290 9.47 27.21 -11.17
CA THR A 290 8.60 28.06 -10.36
C THR A 290 8.09 27.45 -9.09
N GLY A 291 7.73 28.37 -8.15
CA GLY A 291 6.81 28.14 -7.06
C GLY A 291 5.46 28.82 -7.37
N LEU A 292 4.39 28.02 -7.38
CA LEU A 292 3.05 28.42 -7.81
C LEU A 292 1.99 27.96 -6.83
N ASP A 293 1.08 28.86 -6.47
CA ASP A 293 -0.16 28.55 -5.76
C ASP A 293 -1.31 28.55 -6.74
N MET A 294 -2.22 27.60 -6.60
CA MET A 294 -3.43 27.42 -7.41
C MET A 294 -4.62 27.11 -6.49
N GLU A 295 -5.72 27.80 -6.71
CA GLU A 295 -7.00 27.50 -6.06
C GLU A 295 -8.12 27.57 -7.09
N CYS A 296 -8.88 26.48 -7.22
CA CYS A 296 -9.90 26.31 -8.25
C CYS A 296 -11.23 25.79 -7.68
N ALA A 297 -12.31 26.43 -8.13
CA ALA A 297 -13.69 25.94 -8.08
C ALA A 297 -14.30 26.19 -9.48
N ASP A 298 -15.34 27.04 -9.57
CA ASP A 298 -15.90 27.50 -10.85
C ASP A 298 -15.01 28.56 -11.54
N SER A 299 -14.12 29.15 -10.76
CA SER A 299 -13.05 30.08 -11.17
C SER A 299 -11.73 29.68 -10.53
N CYS A 300 -10.62 30.13 -11.08
CA CYS A 300 -9.30 29.81 -10.53
C CYS A 300 -8.51 31.07 -10.18
N SER A 301 -7.76 30.96 -9.09
CA SER A 301 -6.75 31.94 -8.65
C SER A 301 -5.37 31.32 -8.77
N PHE A 302 -4.42 32.08 -9.26
CA PHE A 302 -3.02 31.71 -9.42
C PHE A 302 -2.14 32.76 -8.75
N PHE A 303 -1.10 32.34 -8.04
CA PHE A 303 -0.13 33.26 -7.45
C PHE A 303 1.28 32.66 -7.55
N THR A 304 2.19 33.40 -8.20
CA THR A 304 3.58 32.98 -8.36
C THR A 304 4.40 33.51 -7.20
N TRP A 305 4.98 32.64 -6.39
CA TRP A 305 5.83 33.03 -5.26
C TRP A 305 7.34 32.82 -5.53
N LEU A 306 7.69 32.13 -6.62
CA LEU A 306 9.08 31.93 -7.10
C LEU A 306 9.09 31.80 -8.61
N GLY A 307 10.01 32.46 -9.29
CA GLY A 307 10.22 32.35 -10.74
C GLY A 307 9.14 33.02 -11.59
N THR A 308 8.75 32.39 -12.69
CA THR A 308 7.80 32.95 -13.68
C THR A 308 6.87 31.84 -14.21
N VAL A 309 5.60 32.16 -14.41
CA VAL A 309 4.62 31.30 -15.09
C VAL A 309 3.94 32.02 -16.26
N GLU A 310 3.50 31.25 -17.23
CA GLU A 310 2.70 31.67 -18.34
C GLU A 310 1.28 31.14 -18.19
N VAL A 311 0.30 31.98 -17.98
CA VAL A 311 -1.11 31.61 -17.84
C VAL A 311 -1.85 31.87 -19.13
N THR A 312 -2.40 30.82 -19.74
CA THR A 312 -3.24 30.90 -20.94
C THR A 312 -4.68 30.54 -20.55
N PRO A 313 -5.61 31.51 -20.50
CA PRO A 313 -7.01 31.25 -20.23
C PRO A 313 -7.66 30.34 -21.27
N SER A 314 -8.53 29.41 -20.81
CA SER A 314 -9.16 28.41 -21.67
C SER A 314 -10.27 28.98 -22.56
N ASN A 315 -10.88 30.13 -22.19
CA ASN A 315 -11.96 30.76 -22.95
C ASN A 315 -11.67 32.26 -23.24
N PRO A 316 -11.01 32.57 -24.34
CA PRO A 316 -10.63 33.94 -24.70
C PRO A 316 -11.79 34.85 -25.10
N ALA A 317 -12.96 34.32 -25.43
CA ALA A 317 -14.05 35.08 -26.04
C ALA A 317 -14.92 35.88 -25.06
N GLN A 318 -14.86 35.64 -23.76
CA GLN A 318 -15.73 36.28 -22.77
C GLN A 318 -15.09 37.43 -21.96
N GLY A 319 -13.87 37.75 -22.20
CA GLY A 319 -13.15 38.83 -21.49
C GLY A 319 -12.58 39.91 -22.42
N GLY A 320 -13.45 40.64 -23.14
CA GLY A 320 -13.07 41.91 -23.79
C GLY A 320 -11.70 41.96 -24.49
N GLY A 321 -11.45 41.06 -25.44
CA GLY A 321 -10.28 41.18 -26.34
C GLY A 321 -8.94 40.74 -25.78
N VAL A 322 -8.82 40.19 -24.59
CA VAL A 322 -7.52 39.73 -24.02
C VAL A 322 -7.46 38.19 -24.03
N SER A 323 -7.29 37.66 -25.22
CA SER A 323 -6.83 36.26 -25.43
C SER A 323 -5.31 36.13 -25.23
N ALA A 324 -4.69 37.06 -24.53
CA ALA A 324 -3.24 37.11 -24.46
C ALA A 324 -2.74 36.26 -23.28
N LEU A 325 -1.76 35.41 -23.56
CA LEU A 325 -0.84 34.84 -22.62
C LEU A 325 -0.46 35.88 -21.53
N GLN A 326 -0.74 35.57 -20.28
CA GLN A 326 -0.38 36.38 -19.13
C GLN A 326 0.89 35.83 -18.51
N VAL A 327 1.93 36.66 -18.40
CA VAL A 327 3.17 36.27 -17.71
C VAL A 327 3.14 36.82 -16.30
N LEU A 328 3.29 35.94 -15.32
CA LEU A 328 3.31 36.28 -13.90
C LEU A 328 4.71 36.01 -13.34
N SER A 329 5.34 37.06 -12.83
CA SER A 329 6.59 36.97 -12.06
C SER A 329 6.30 36.75 -10.57
N ALA A 330 7.35 36.43 -9.80
CA ALA A 330 7.24 36.27 -8.36
C ALA A 330 6.57 37.50 -7.70
N GLY A 331 5.59 37.25 -6.81
CA GLY A 331 4.77 38.29 -6.15
C GLY A 331 3.54 38.71 -6.96
N GLN A 332 3.30 38.15 -8.13
CA GLN A 332 2.14 38.46 -8.98
C GLN A 332 1.15 37.29 -9.01
N GLY A 333 -0.13 37.61 -9.09
CA GLY A 333 -1.21 36.65 -9.19
C GLY A 333 -2.28 37.07 -10.19
N LEU A 334 -3.13 36.11 -10.56
CA LEU A 334 -4.21 36.26 -11.51
C LEU A 334 -5.45 35.49 -11.05
N PHE A 335 -6.59 36.14 -11.07
CA PHE A 335 -7.89 35.48 -10.96
C PHE A 335 -8.49 35.35 -12.35
N VAL A 336 -8.95 34.16 -12.70
CA VAL A 336 -9.55 33.82 -14.01
C VAL A 336 -10.93 33.21 -13.77
N SER A 337 -11.96 33.82 -14.35
CA SER A 337 -13.35 33.35 -14.29
C SER A 337 -13.99 33.42 -15.68
N SER A 338 -15.23 32.93 -15.79
CA SER A 338 -16.05 33.08 -16.99
C SER A 338 -16.37 34.53 -17.34
N SER A 339 -16.36 35.43 -16.35
CA SER A 339 -16.66 36.85 -16.52
C SER A 339 -15.42 37.71 -16.81
N GLY A 340 -14.21 37.17 -16.72
CA GLY A 340 -12.96 37.90 -17.05
C GLY A 340 -11.77 37.57 -16.19
N ILE A 341 -10.74 38.40 -16.33
CA ILE A 341 -9.44 38.22 -15.67
C ILE A 341 -9.17 39.45 -14.79
N ARG A 342 -8.61 39.18 -13.59
CA ARG A 342 -8.27 40.21 -12.62
C ARG A 342 -6.89 39.93 -11.99
N ALA A 343 -6.04 40.93 -11.90
CA ALA A 343 -4.78 40.79 -11.17
C ALA A 343 -4.98 40.59 -9.66
N LEU A 344 -4.13 39.79 -9.06
CA LEU A 344 -4.03 39.58 -7.61
C LEU A 344 -2.65 40.02 -7.13
N THR A 345 -2.62 40.73 -6.00
CA THR A 345 -1.37 41.27 -5.42
C THR A 345 -1.01 40.64 -4.08
N ALA A 346 -1.82 39.71 -3.59
CA ALA A 346 -1.60 39.03 -2.33
C ALA A 346 -1.59 37.49 -2.53
N PRO A 347 -0.81 36.74 -1.73
CA PRO A 347 -0.82 35.29 -1.72
C PRO A 347 -2.21 34.74 -1.42
N ILE A 348 -2.54 33.55 -2.02
CA ILE A 348 -3.87 32.95 -1.91
C ILE A 348 -3.90 31.75 -0.96
N LEU A 349 -2.76 31.13 -0.65
CA LEU A 349 -2.66 29.89 0.15
C LEU A 349 -1.68 30.05 1.32
N GLU A 350 -1.76 31.12 2.10
CA GLU A 350 -0.85 31.37 3.24
C GLU A 350 -0.93 30.27 4.30
N ASN A 351 -2.10 29.67 4.50
CA ASN A 351 -2.33 28.61 5.49
C ASN A 351 -1.94 27.20 5.01
N LEU A 352 -1.58 27.04 3.74
CA LEU A 352 -1.12 25.76 3.20
C LEU A 352 0.43 25.72 3.27
N PRO A 353 1.02 24.69 3.92
CA PRO A 353 2.46 24.59 4.04
C PRO A 353 3.16 24.63 2.68
N ARG A 354 4.31 25.26 2.60
CA ARG A 354 5.16 25.20 1.41
C ARG A 354 5.72 23.79 1.27
N PRO A 355 5.71 23.21 0.07
CA PRO A 355 6.15 21.83 -0.14
C PRO A 355 7.65 21.62 0.11
N ASP A 356 8.46 22.69 0.05
CA ASP A 356 9.89 22.67 0.33
C ASP A 356 10.22 22.62 1.85
N THR A 357 9.26 22.87 2.73
CA THR A 357 9.46 22.78 4.18
C THR A 357 9.37 21.36 4.71
N VAL A 358 8.87 20.40 3.92
CA VAL A 358 8.81 18.99 4.29
C VAL A 358 10.10 18.31 3.84
N PRO A 359 10.90 17.74 4.76
CA PRO A 359 12.10 17.00 4.40
C PRO A 359 11.74 15.74 3.59
N VAL A 360 12.42 15.56 2.45
CA VAL A 360 12.20 14.42 1.53
C VAL A 360 13.54 13.82 1.17
N ASP A 361 13.70 12.54 1.43
CA ASP A 361 14.79 11.73 0.86
C ASP A 361 14.32 11.04 -0.43
N SER A 362 14.53 11.72 -1.56
CA SER A 362 14.15 11.22 -2.89
C SER A 362 14.88 9.92 -3.25
N LYS A 363 16.10 9.69 -2.70
CA LYS A 363 16.84 8.45 -2.94
C LYS A 363 16.14 7.27 -2.26
N GLN A 364 15.78 7.41 -1.01
CA GLN A 364 15.05 6.37 -0.28
C GLN A 364 13.69 6.08 -0.92
N LEU A 365 13.00 7.14 -1.41
CA LEU A 365 11.68 6.99 -2.05
C LEU A 365 11.74 6.29 -3.41
N PHE A 366 12.77 6.55 -4.23
CA PHE A 366 12.74 6.19 -5.65
C PHE A 366 13.97 5.42 -6.16
N SER A 367 15.12 5.43 -5.46
CA SER A 367 16.32 4.79 -5.97
C SER A 367 16.33 3.29 -5.73
N ALA A 368 16.91 2.56 -6.68
CA ALA A 368 17.27 1.16 -6.57
C ALA A 368 18.79 1.02 -6.46
N THR A 369 19.24 -0.01 -5.73
CA THR A 369 20.66 -0.27 -5.49
C THR A 369 21.01 -1.72 -5.86
N PRO A 370 22.26 -2.04 -6.22
CA PRO A 370 22.67 -3.41 -6.40
C PRO A 370 22.47 -4.24 -5.11
N VAL A 371 21.69 -5.30 -5.21
CA VAL A 371 21.53 -6.34 -4.19
C VAL A 371 21.66 -7.68 -4.93
N GLY A 372 22.63 -8.50 -4.55
CA GLY A 372 22.83 -9.80 -5.16
C GLY A 372 21.79 -10.82 -4.73
N ASP A 373 21.50 -11.80 -5.57
CA ASP A 373 20.58 -12.91 -5.28
C ASP A 373 21.10 -13.84 -4.17
N ASP A 374 22.38 -13.70 -3.79
CA ASP A 374 23.05 -14.37 -2.67
C ASP A 374 22.91 -13.62 -1.33
N SER A 375 22.32 -12.43 -1.34
CA SER A 375 22.11 -11.65 -0.12
C SER A 375 21.05 -12.30 0.76
N GLU A 376 21.46 -12.63 2.01
CA GLU A 376 20.56 -13.23 3.00
C GLU A 376 19.66 -12.14 3.61
N GLY A 377 18.35 -12.46 3.74
CA GLY A 377 17.38 -11.54 4.31
C GLY A 377 15.95 -11.74 3.79
N LEU A 378 15.12 -10.76 4.07
CA LEU A 378 13.74 -10.74 3.63
C LEU A 378 13.61 -10.01 2.29
N TYR A 379 13.01 -10.67 1.31
CA TYR A 379 12.59 -10.06 0.04
C TYR A 379 11.07 -9.94 0.00
N VAL A 380 10.57 -8.80 -0.49
CA VAL A 380 9.14 -8.50 -0.64
C VAL A 380 8.90 -7.96 -2.04
N PHE A 381 7.93 -8.52 -2.76
CA PHE A 381 7.49 -8.00 -4.07
C PHE A 381 6.02 -7.60 -3.99
N VAL A 382 5.70 -6.37 -4.35
CA VAL A 382 4.34 -5.84 -4.34
C VAL A 382 3.73 -5.98 -5.73
N ARG A 383 2.68 -6.78 -5.85
CA ARG A 383 1.93 -6.96 -7.10
C ARG A 383 0.85 -5.90 -7.27
N ASP A 384 0.23 -5.52 -6.18
CA ASP A 384 -0.76 -4.42 -6.14
C ASP A 384 -0.85 -3.85 -4.73
N GLY A 385 -1.15 -2.55 -4.60
CA GLY A 385 -1.29 -1.85 -3.33
C GLY A 385 0.01 -1.23 -2.81
N HIS A 386 0.15 -1.18 -1.49
CA HIS A 386 1.27 -0.53 -0.78
C HIS A 386 1.74 -1.37 0.40
N ILE A 387 3.04 -1.48 0.56
CA ILE A 387 3.71 -2.15 1.68
C ILE A 387 4.75 -1.22 2.29
N GLU A 388 4.80 -1.26 3.61
CA GLU A 388 5.85 -0.64 4.42
C GLU A 388 6.71 -1.74 5.05
N VAL A 389 8.00 -1.75 4.74
CA VAL A 389 8.98 -2.69 5.32
C VAL A 389 9.82 -1.91 6.33
N THR A 390 9.60 -2.17 7.61
CA THR A 390 10.26 -1.48 8.71
C THR A 390 11.24 -2.41 9.42
N THR A 391 12.49 -2.00 9.51
CA THR A 391 13.54 -2.59 10.32
C THR A 391 13.76 -1.76 11.59
N ASN A 392 14.76 -2.10 12.40
CA ASN A 392 15.10 -1.31 13.57
C ASN A 392 15.63 0.10 13.24
N SER A 393 16.12 0.32 12.01
CA SER A 393 16.82 1.55 11.63
C SER A 393 16.17 2.29 10.45
N GLU A 394 15.46 1.59 9.59
CA GLU A 394 14.98 2.13 8.32
C GLU A 394 13.55 1.69 8.00
N THR A 395 12.84 2.51 7.25
CA THR A 395 11.53 2.18 6.67
C THR A 395 11.58 2.34 5.16
N LEU A 396 11.18 1.30 4.43
CA LEU A 396 11.11 1.26 2.97
C LEU A 396 9.64 1.15 2.52
N HIS A 397 9.20 2.10 1.75
CA HIS A 397 7.86 2.11 1.16
C HIS A 397 7.87 1.54 -0.25
N LEU A 398 7.09 0.48 -0.48
CA LEU A 398 6.98 -0.21 -1.76
C LEU A 398 5.58 -0.07 -2.34
N GLY A 399 5.52 0.33 -3.59
CA GLY A 399 4.30 0.36 -4.38
C GLY A 399 4.23 -0.79 -5.39
N LYS A 400 3.17 -0.82 -6.18
CA LYS A 400 2.95 -1.82 -7.23
C LYS A 400 4.16 -1.97 -8.17
N GLY A 401 4.59 -3.20 -8.37
CA GLY A 401 5.73 -3.58 -9.24
C GLY A 401 7.09 -3.44 -8.58
N GLU A 402 7.16 -2.92 -7.33
CA GLU A 402 8.42 -2.73 -6.62
C GLU A 402 8.81 -3.97 -5.80
N THR A 403 10.09 -4.29 -5.82
CA THR A 403 10.72 -5.28 -4.93
C THR A 403 11.54 -4.56 -3.87
N GLY A 404 11.41 -4.98 -2.63
CA GLY A 404 12.22 -4.53 -1.50
C GLY A 404 13.03 -5.67 -0.88
N PHE A 405 14.10 -5.29 -0.22
CA PHE A 405 14.99 -6.15 0.54
C PHE A 405 15.22 -5.57 1.93
N ALA A 406 15.26 -6.44 2.95
CA ALA A 406 15.67 -6.08 4.30
C ALA A 406 16.68 -7.09 4.80
N SER A 407 17.90 -6.61 5.12
CA SER A 407 19.01 -7.43 5.60
C SER A 407 18.90 -7.71 7.10
N GLU A 408 19.60 -8.73 7.60
CA GLU A 408 19.69 -9.00 9.05
C GLU A 408 20.35 -7.85 9.85
N ALA A 409 21.18 -7.05 9.18
CA ALA A 409 21.79 -5.84 9.77
C ALA A 409 20.82 -4.65 9.88
N GLY A 410 19.54 -4.81 9.52
CA GLY A 410 18.50 -3.79 9.62
C GLY A 410 18.51 -2.75 8.49
N ARG A 411 19.29 -2.94 7.43
CA ARG A 411 19.29 -2.06 6.25
C ARG A 411 18.22 -2.48 5.27
N THR A 412 17.58 -1.51 4.61
CA THR A 412 16.62 -1.74 3.55
C THR A 412 17.14 -1.26 2.20
N ALA A 413 16.69 -1.90 1.11
CA ALA A 413 17.05 -1.52 -0.25
C ALA A 413 15.94 -1.91 -1.25
N ARG A 414 15.90 -1.22 -2.40
CA ARG A 414 15.24 -1.72 -3.62
C ARG A 414 16.32 -2.35 -4.49
N PRO A 415 16.32 -3.69 -4.71
CA PRO A 415 17.22 -4.31 -5.67
C PRO A 415 17.06 -3.70 -7.07
N LEU A 416 18.13 -3.61 -7.87
CA LEU A 416 18.03 -3.14 -9.26
C LEU A 416 17.16 -4.03 -10.14
N LEU A 417 17.17 -5.33 -9.85
CA LEU A 417 16.39 -6.34 -10.52
C LEU A 417 15.44 -7.04 -9.53
N THR A 418 14.28 -7.44 -10.00
CA THR A 418 13.41 -8.35 -9.23
C THR A 418 14.04 -9.73 -9.24
N PRO A 419 14.40 -10.31 -8.06
CA PRO A 419 15.06 -11.60 -7.98
C PRO A 419 14.24 -12.74 -8.61
N LEU A 420 14.91 -13.61 -9.37
CA LEU A 420 14.25 -14.70 -10.10
C LEU A 420 13.69 -15.78 -9.17
N PHE A 421 14.28 -16.00 -7.99
CA PHE A 421 13.75 -16.97 -7.03
C PHE A 421 12.31 -16.67 -6.57
N LEU A 422 11.84 -15.43 -6.71
CA LEU A 422 10.43 -15.09 -6.45
C LEU A 422 9.47 -15.80 -7.43
N GLU A 423 9.94 -16.19 -8.60
CA GLU A 423 9.20 -16.95 -9.61
C GLU A 423 9.53 -18.46 -9.62
N PHE A 424 10.49 -18.90 -8.80
CA PHE A 424 11.04 -20.28 -8.84
C PHE A 424 9.97 -21.35 -8.59
N ASP A 425 9.16 -21.22 -7.56
CA ASP A 425 8.18 -22.23 -7.17
C ASP A 425 6.94 -22.26 -8.05
N ARG A 426 6.72 -21.25 -8.90
CA ARG A 426 5.49 -21.09 -9.71
C ARG A 426 4.22 -21.37 -8.89
N ILE A 427 4.18 -20.89 -7.66
CA ILE A 427 3.10 -21.17 -6.72
C ILE A 427 1.76 -20.66 -7.24
N PRO A 428 0.65 -21.41 -7.01
CA PRO A 428 -0.66 -20.96 -7.42
C PRO A 428 -1.03 -19.63 -6.75
N ARG A 429 -1.72 -18.78 -7.50
CA ARG A 429 -2.23 -17.53 -6.94
C ARG A 429 -3.30 -17.85 -5.88
N PRO A 430 -3.30 -17.14 -4.77
CA PRO A 430 -4.29 -17.34 -3.71
C PRO A 430 -5.68 -16.77 -4.10
N ASN A 431 -6.07 -16.95 -5.37
CA ASN A 431 -7.32 -16.47 -5.92
C ASN A 431 -8.09 -17.64 -6.55
N SER A 432 -9.31 -17.89 -6.07
CA SER A 432 -10.17 -19.00 -6.52
C SER A 432 -10.61 -18.91 -7.99
N THR A 433 -10.53 -17.71 -8.61
CA THR A 433 -10.86 -17.51 -10.03
C THR A 433 -9.67 -17.71 -10.96
N ASN A 434 -8.47 -18.00 -10.43
CA ASN A 434 -7.28 -18.20 -11.23
C ASN A 434 -7.37 -19.53 -12.01
N PRO A 435 -7.32 -19.55 -13.36
CA PRO A 435 -7.40 -20.77 -14.15
C PRO A 435 -6.31 -21.78 -13.79
N MET A 436 -5.10 -21.33 -13.43
CA MET A 436 -4.02 -22.21 -13.01
C MET A 436 -4.34 -22.93 -11.69
N LEU A 437 -4.97 -22.23 -10.73
CA LEU A 437 -5.42 -22.85 -9.48
C LEU A 437 -6.52 -23.89 -9.75
N VAL A 438 -7.47 -23.57 -10.61
CA VAL A 438 -8.56 -24.47 -11.01
C VAL A 438 -7.99 -25.69 -11.72
N SER A 439 -7.02 -25.52 -12.62
CA SER A 439 -6.33 -26.64 -13.30
C SER A 439 -5.63 -27.57 -12.29
N ILE A 440 -4.84 -27.01 -11.35
CA ILE A 440 -4.15 -27.78 -10.32
C ILE A 440 -5.13 -28.51 -9.40
N LEU A 441 -6.24 -27.88 -9.02
CA LEU A 441 -7.29 -28.49 -8.23
C LEU A 441 -7.98 -29.66 -8.98
N ASN A 442 -8.24 -29.48 -10.27
CA ASN A 442 -8.85 -30.51 -11.12
C ASN A 442 -7.91 -31.70 -11.40
N GLU A 443 -6.62 -31.45 -11.65
CA GLU A 443 -5.62 -32.51 -11.82
C GLU A 443 -5.46 -33.38 -10.57
N ASN A 444 -5.50 -32.80 -9.39
CA ASN A 444 -5.41 -33.54 -8.13
C ASN A 444 -6.73 -34.28 -7.77
N GLY A 445 -7.89 -33.76 -8.19
CA GLY A 445 -9.18 -34.43 -8.06
C GLY A 445 -9.26 -35.74 -8.90
N ASN A 446 -8.60 -35.76 -10.05
CA ASN A 446 -8.58 -36.96 -10.90
C ASN A 446 -7.51 -38.00 -10.51
N ARG A 447 -6.46 -37.60 -9.78
CA ARG A 447 -5.38 -38.55 -9.39
C ARG A 447 -5.72 -39.39 -8.14
N SER A 448 -6.61 -38.92 -7.28
CA SER A 448 -7.00 -39.67 -6.08
C SER A 448 -7.96 -40.85 -6.37
N ALA A 449 -8.55 -40.94 -7.59
CA ALA A 449 -9.47 -42.02 -7.95
C ALA A 449 -8.80 -43.24 -8.57
N ASN A 450 -7.53 -43.16 -8.99
CA ASN A 450 -6.90 -44.22 -9.84
C ASN A 450 -5.61 -44.84 -9.27
N GLN A 451 -5.28 -44.68 -7.97
CA GLN A 451 -4.09 -45.32 -7.41
C GLN A 451 -4.38 -46.24 -6.22
N CYS A 452 -5.44 -47.03 -6.31
CA CYS A 452 -5.59 -48.28 -5.56
C CYS A 452 -5.95 -49.39 -6.56
N ARG A 453 -4.96 -49.89 -7.26
CA ARG A 453 -4.95 -51.23 -7.85
C ARG A 453 -3.53 -51.79 -7.85
#